data_134802652e0c689bde5e59012f686a6f
#
_entry.id   134802652e0c689bde5e59012f686a6f
#
_cell.length_a   1.000
_cell.length_b   1.000
_cell.length_c   1.000
_cell.angle_alpha   90.00
_cell.angle_beta   90.00
_cell.angle_gamma   90.00
#
_symmetry.space_group_name_H-M   'P 1'
#
loop_
_entity.id
_entity.type
_entity.pdbx_description
1 polymer ?
#
loop_
_entity_poly.entity_id
_entity_poly.type
_entity_poly.pdbx_seq_one_letter_code
_entity_poly.pdbx_strand_id
1 'polypeptide(L)'
;AFVSHAMFRSGLRFDGVEELASYAKPNGTWIALDLYHSFMAMPSDFSAVADRVFLLGGGYKYAMSGEGAGFIHAPPGFAERPSFTGWFADFGAMEKKQGEVAYGEDGSRFLGATYDATGLYRFNAVQAMLLDQALDTPAITERAATLRAMMDDAIASGEAGATLRKAEVLHPNARGPQARFLSLRHPDAVAWKAALMNANIVTDARDDILRIGFGLYQDQTDVPAFCDAAKKVLD
;
A
#
# COMPACT_ATOMS: atom_id res chain seq x y z
N ALA A 1 -10.95 -16.29 1.34
CA ALA A 1 -9.58 -16.10 0.83
C ALA A 1 -9.12 -14.68 1.13
N PHE A 2 -7.85 -14.51 1.46
CA PHE A 2 -7.21 -13.22 1.72
C PHE A 2 -5.95 -13.13 0.87
N VAL A 3 -5.86 -12.09 0.02
CA VAL A 3 -4.76 -11.93 -0.94
C VAL A 3 -4.28 -10.49 -0.93
N SER A 4 -2.97 -10.28 -0.90
CA SER A 4 -2.38 -8.95 -1.09
C SER A 4 -2.43 -8.54 -2.56
N HIS A 5 -2.99 -7.36 -2.87
CA HIS A 5 -3.00 -6.83 -4.23
C HIS A 5 -1.60 -6.43 -4.71
N ALA A 6 -0.73 -5.98 -3.82
CA ALA A 6 0.70 -5.83 -4.09
C ALA A 6 1.50 -6.68 -3.11
N MET A 7 2.30 -7.61 -3.65
CA MET A 7 3.08 -8.56 -2.87
C MET A 7 4.19 -7.84 -2.11
N PHE A 8 4.16 -7.96 -0.80
CA PHE A 8 5.03 -7.20 0.09
C PHE A 8 6.52 -7.55 -0.03
N ARG A 9 6.88 -8.76 -0.47
CA ARG A 9 8.27 -9.17 -0.67
C ARG A 9 8.82 -8.73 -2.02
N SER A 10 8.03 -8.85 -3.08
CA SER A 10 8.48 -8.66 -4.46
C SER A 10 8.03 -7.35 -5.09
N GLY A 11 7.00 -6.71 -4.54
CA GLY A 11 6.35 -5.55 -5.17
C GLY A 11 5.43 -5.91 -6.36
N LEU A 12 5.31 -7.19 -6.69
CA LEU A 12 4.48 -7.64 -7.81
C LEU A 12 3.00 -7.35 -7.54
N ARG A 13 2.31 -6.78 -8.52
CA ARG A 13 0.85 -6.64 -8.49
C ARG A 13 0.19 -7.99 -8.81
N PHE A 14 -0.85 -8.32 -8.06
CA PHE A 14 -1.73 -9.44 -8.34
C PHE A 14 -2.79 -9.03 -9.35
N ASP A 15 -2.73 -9.56 -10.56
CA ASP A 15 -3.62 -9.22 -11.67
C ASP A 15 -4.88 -10.10 -11.76
N GLY A 16 -4.96 -11.18 -10.99
CA GLY A 16 -6.08 -12.15 -11.00
C GLY A 16 -7.29 -11.74 -10.16
N VAL A 17 -7.53 -10.44 -9.93
CA VAL A 17 -8.57 -9.95 -9.02
C VAL A 17 -9.97 -10.34 -9.47
N GLU A 18 -10.29 -10.17 -10.75
CA GLU A 18 -11.63 -10.49 -11.29
C GLU A 18 -11.89 -12.00 -11.26
N GLU A 19 -10.89 -12.80 -11.63
CA GLU A 19 -10.98 -14.25 -11.54
C GLU A 19 -11.19 -14.70 -10.09
N LEU A 20 -10.39 -14.19 -9.16
CA LEU A 20 -10.54 -14.49 -7.72
C LEU A 20 -11.93 -14.08 -7.22
N ALA A 21 -12.41 -12.89 -7.58
CA ALA A 21 -13.71 -12.40 -7.18
C ALA A 21 -14.87 -13.26 -7.70
N SER A 22 -14.68 -14.00 -8.80
CA SER A 22 -15.69 -14.92 -9.33
C SER A 22 -16.02 -16.10 -8.38
N TYR A 23 -15.13 -16.40 -7.45
CA TYR A 23 -15.35 -17.43 -6.42
C TYR A 23 -16.09 -16.92 -5.18
N ALA A 24 -16.32 -15.60 -5.07
CA ALA A 24 -17.07 -15.04 -3.95
C ALA A 24 -18.53 -15.50 -3.98
N LYS A 25 -19.09 -15.85 -2.81
CA LYS A 25 -20.47 -16.29 -2.66
C LYS A 25 -21.10 -15.62 -1.43
N PRO A 26 -22.37 -15.17 -1.50
CA PRO A 26 -23.03 -14.49 -0.38
C PRO A 26 -22.98 -15.26 0.96
N ASN A 27 -23.13 -16.59 0.89
CA ASN A 27 -23.12 -17.48 2.07
C ASN A 27 -22.01 -18.54 1.96
N GLY A 28 -20.87 -18.19 1.37
CA GLY A 28 -19.79 -19.14 1.12
C GLY A 28 -18.40 -18.49 1.27
N THR A 29 -17.62 -18.57 0.22
CA THR A 29 -16.26 -18.03 0.23
C THR A 29 -16.29 -16.52 0.20
N TRP A 30 -15.70 -15.88 1.19
CA TRP A 30 -15.42 -14.46 1.19
C TRP A 30 -14.03 -14.19 0.63
N ILE A 31 -13.93 -13.15 -0.19
CA ILE A 31 -12.68 -12.70 -0.80
C ILE A 31 -12.32 -11.34 -0.21
N ALA A 32 -11.11 -11.24 0.32
CA ALA A 32 -10.58 -9.99 0.85
C ALA A 32 -9.25 -9.65 0.19
N LEU A 33 -9.12 -8.41 -0.26
CA LEU A 33 -7.90 -7.88 -0.86
C LEU A 33 -7.22 -6.92 0.13
N ASP A 34 -5.97 -7.22 0.45
CA ASP A 34 -5.09 -6.31 1.18
C ASP A 34 -4.48 -5.30 0.21
N LEU A 35 -4.83 -4.04 0.38
CA LEU A 35 -4.39 -2.92 -0.43
C LEU A 35 -3.27 -2.10 0.22
N TYR A 36 -2.74 -2.49 1.37
CA TYR A 36 -1.78 -1.67 2.11
C TYR A 36 -0.52 -1.28 1.31
N HIS A 37 -0.10 -2.10 0.34
CA HIS A 37 1.03 -1.79 -0.54
C HIS A 37 0.61 -1.29 -1.93
N SER A 38 -0.67 -1.25 -2.24
CA SER A 38 -1.19 -0.75 -3.53
C SER A 38 -1.99 0.53 -3.41
N PHE A 39 -2.68 0.73 -2.28
CA PHE A 39 -3.48 1.94 -2.05
C PHE A 39 -2.62 3.19 -2.13
N MET A 40 -2.96 4.12 -3.03
CA MET A 40 -2.20 5.34 -3.35
C MET A 40 -0.77 5.07 -3.89
N ALA A 41 -0.36 3.82 -4.03
CA ALA A 41 0.93 3.46 -4.64
C ALA A 41 0.83 3.34 -6.16
N MET A 42 -0.29 2.82 -6.64
CA MET A 42 -0.54 2.57 -8.06
C MET A 42 -2.03 2.78 -8.39
N PRO A 43 -2.36 3.17 -9.62
CA PRO A 43 -3.75 3.21 -10.07
C PRO A 43 -4.40 1.83 -9.96
N SER A 44 -5.57 1.78 -9.33
CA SER A 44 -6.32 0.54 -9.12
C SER A 44 -7.81 0.86 -9.16
N ASP A 45 -8.56 0.13 -9.97
CA ASP A 45 -10.00 0.22 -10.05
C ASP A 45 -10.60 -1.14 -9.68
N PHE A 46 -11.42 -1.15 -8.63
CA PHE A 46 -12.11 -2.34 -8.14
C PHE A 46 -13.63 -2.26 -8.35
N SER A 47 -14.11 -1.28 -9.10
CA SER A 47 -15.55 -1.05 -9.31
C SER A 47 -16.28 -2.29 -9.87
N ALA A 48 -15.62 -3.05 -10.74
CA ALA A 48 -16.14 -4.27 -11.34
C ALA A 48 -16.34 -5.45 -10.35
N VAL A 49 -15.75 -5.37 -9.16
CA VAL A 49 -15.76 -6.46 -8.14
C VAL A 49 -16.17 -5.99 -6.75
N ALA A 50 -16.37 -4.68 -6.55
CA ALA A 50 -16.67 -4.10 -5.24
C ALA A 50 -17.97 -4.63 -4.61
N ASP A 51 -18.89 -5.13 -5.43
CA ASP A 51 -20.14 -5.72 -5.01
C ASP A 51 -20.00 -7.09 -4.31
N ARG A 52 -18.80 -7.71 -4.35
CA ARG A 52 -18.57 -9.08 -3.85
C ARG A 52 -17.23 -9.33 -3.16
N VAL A 53 -16.38 -8.32 -3.03
CA VAL A 53 -15.08 -8.45 -2.33
C VAL A 53 -14.94 -7.44 -1.21
N PHE A 54 -14.14 -7.78 -0.22
CA PHE A 54 -13.69 -6.86 0.81
C PHE A 54 -12.38 -6.21 0.36
N LEU A 55 -12.23 -4.90 0.60
CA LEU A 55 -11.00 -4.16 0.33
C LEU A 55 -10.52 -3.54 1.64
N LEU A 56 -9.26 -3.81 2.01
CA LEU A 56 -8.66 -3.30 3.24
C LEU A 56 -7.47 -2.42 2.91
N GLY A 57 -7.42 -1.23 3.47
CA GLY A 57 -6.33 -0.30 3.27
C GLY A 57 -6.14 0.67 4.42
N GLY A 58 -5.10 1.48 4.34
CA GLY A 58 -4.84 2.46 5.37
C GLY A 58 -3.87 3.54 4.93
N GLY A 59 -3.82 4.60 5.73
CA GLY A 59 -3.16 5.85 5.40
C GLY A 59 -1.66 5.91 5.66
N TYR A 60 -1.09 4.98 6.43
CA TYR A 60 0.27 5.13 6.96
C TYR A 60 1.40 4.79 5.98
N LYS A 61 1.08 4.15 4.84
CA LYS A 61 2.08 3.85 3.81
C LYS A 61 2.05 4.93 2.71
N TYR A 62 1.61 4.58 1.52
CA TYR A 62 1.71 5.46 0.34
C TYR A 62 0.68 6.59 0.31
N ALA A 63 -0.36 6.54 1.14
CA ALA A 63 -1.25 7.68 1.36
C ALA A 63 -0.65 8.73 2.31
N MET A 64 0.53 8.46 2.93
CA MET A 64 1.38 9.39 3.69
C MET A 64 0.68 10.11 4.84
N SER A 65 -0.42 9.60 5.35
CA SER A 65 -1.20 10.24 6.40
C SER A 65 -0.84 9.77 7.82
N GLY A 66 0.19 8.92 7.95
CA GLY A 66 0.56 8.33 9.24
C GLY A 66 -0.46 7.35 9.78
N GLU A 67 -0.29 6.95 11.03
CA GLU A 67 -1.17 5.99 11.70
C GLU A 67 -2.56 6.58 12.03
N GLY A 68 -3.53 5.72 12.30
CA GLY A 68 -4.87 6.10 12.75
C GLY A 68 -5.92 6.31 11.65
N ALA A 69 -5.56 6.12 10.37
CA ALA A 69 -6.52 6.10 9.26
C ALA A 69 -6.46 4.73 8.57
N GLY A 70 -7.48 3.92 8.77
CA GLY A 70 -7.68 2.64 8.09
C GLY A 70 -9.10 2.52 7.61
N PHE A 71 -9.32 1.73 6.56
CA PHE A 71 -10.65 1.47 6.04
C PHE A 71 -10.81 0.01 5.65
N ILE A 72 -12.05 -0.42 5.69
CA ILE A 72 -12.52 -1.65 5.07
C ILE A 72 -13.75 -1.33 4.23
N HIS A 73 -13.71 -1.67 2.96
CA HIS A 73 -14.90 -1.76 2.12
C HIS A 73 -15.49 -3.16 2.29
N ALA A 74 -16.79 -3.25 2.52
CA ALA A 74 -17.53 -4.49 2.57
C ALA A 74 -18.56 -4.54 1.43
N PRO A 75 -18.83 -5.73 0.85
CA PRO A 75 -19.87 -5.88 -0.16
C PRO A 75 -21.24 -5.42 0.36
N PRO A 76 -22.11 -4.87 -0.51
CA PRO A 76 -23.48 -4.52 -0.15
C PRO A 76 -24.24 -5.68 0.49
N GLY A 77 -25.04 -5.41 1.50
CA GLY A 77 -25.77 -6.41 2.28
C GLY A 77 -24.93 -7.19 3.30
N PHE A 78 -23.63 -6.94 3.40
CA PHE A 78 -22.80 -7.58 4.43
C PHE A 78 -23.18 -7.05 5.82
N ALA A 79 -23.56 -7.97 6.72
CA ALA A 79 -23.84 -7.70 8.13
C ALA A 79 -24.73 -6.45 8.36
N GLU A 80 -25.91 -6.45 7.79
CA GLU A 80 -26.91 -5.39 8.02
C GLU A 80 -27.20 -5.18 9.51
N ARG A 81 -27.05 -6.23 10.30
CA ARG A 81 -27.06 -6.20 11.77
C ARG A 81 -25.76 -6.85 12.29
N PRO A 82 -24.70 -6.06 12.55
CA PRO A 82 -23.44 -6.59 13.06
C PRO A 82 -23.63 -7.31 14.42
N SER A 83 -22.93 -8.45 14.60
CA SER A 83 -22.95 -9.18 15.87
C SER A 83 -22.20 -8.44 16.98
N PHE A 84 -21.22 -7.61 16.60
CA PHE A 84 -20.44 -6.77 17.51
C PHE A 84 -20.56 -5.33 17.07
N THR A 85 -21.12 -4.52 17.94
CA THR A 85 -21.33 -3.09 17.74
C THR A 85 -21.51 -2.40 19.09
N GLY A 86 -21.67 -1.08 19.12
CA GLY A 86 -21.92 -0.33 20.32
C GLY A 86 -22.91 0.80 20.10
N TRP A 87 -23.08 1.64 21.11
CA TRP A 87 -24.08 2.71 21.09
C TRP A 87 -23.89 3.71 19.93
N PHE A 88 -22.65 3.87 19.46
CA PHE A 88 -22.34 4.84 18.40
C PHE A 88 -22.89 4.40 17.01
N ALA A 89 -23.14 3.11 16.82
CA ALA A 89 -23.78 2.59 15.60
C ALA A 89 -25.23 3.05 15.44
N ASP A 90 -25.90 3.43 16.54
CA ASP A 90 -27.28 3.92 16.57
C ASP A 90 -27.34 5.45 16.77
N PHE A 91 -26.21 6.15 16.77
CA PHE A 91 -26.15 7.57 17.07
C PHE A 91 -27.04 8.44 16.18
N GLY A 92 -27.11 8.13 14.87
CA GLY A 92 -27.97 8.83 13.92
C GLY A 92 -29.47 8.54 14.08
N ALA A 93 -29.85 7.57 14.92
CA ALA A 93 -31.22 7.14 15.15
C ALA A 93 -31.75 7.48 16.56
N MET A 94 -31.02 8.30 17.34
CA MET A 94 -31.38 8.67 18.71
C MET A 94 -32.75 9.37 18.84
N GLU A 95 -33.34 9.84 17.77
CA GLU A 95 -34.68 10.42 17.71
C GLU A 95 -35.81 9.38 17.56
N LYS A 96 -35.46 8.08 17.41
CA LYS A 96 -36.41 6.99 17.25
C LYS A 96 -36.94 6.48 18.60
N LYS A 97 -38.05 5.75 18.56
CA LYS A 97 -38.74 5.23 19.77
C LYS A 97 -37.82 4.38 20.64
N GLN A 98 -37.87 4.55 21.95
CA GLN A 98 -37.19 3.71 22.91
C GLN A 98 -37.53 2.22 22.71
N GLY A 99 -36.50 1.38 22.69
CA GLY A 99 -36.64 -0.08 22.61
C GLY A 99 -36.27 -0.70 21.27
N GLU A 100 -36.01 0.10 20.20
CA GLU A 100 -35.54 -0.39 18.93
C GLU A 100 -34.10 0.10 18.65
N VAL A 101 -33.21 -0.80 18.34
CA VAL A 101 -31.85 -0.47 17.85
C VAL A 101 -31.92 -0.33 16.34
N ALA A 102 -31.77 0.88 15.84
CA ALA A 102 -31.77 1.16 14.41
C ALA A 102 -30.34 1.36 13.92
N TYR A 103 -29.82 0.37 13.24
CA TYR A 103 -28.52 0.48 12.59
C TYR A 103 -28.59 1.38 11.34
N GLY A 104 -27.53 2.13 11.08
CA GLY A 104 -27.38 2.84 9.81
C GLY A 104 -27.32 1.89 8.62
N GLU A 105 -27.74 2.37 7.45
CA GLU A 105 -27.66 1.61 6.20
C GLU A 105 -26.23 1.58 5.61
N ASP A 106 -25.35 2.42 6.13
CA ASP A 106 -23.94 2.57 5.73
C ASP A 106 -22.97 1.94 6.73
N GLY A 107 -21.68 2.28 6.60
CA GLY A 107 -20.61 1.80 7.49
C GLY A 107 -20.75 2.21 8.95
N SER A 108 -21.60 3.18 9.29
CA SER A 108 -21.83 3.62 10.67
C SER A 108 -22.35 2.50 11.58
N ARG A 109 -23.06 1.53 11.01
CA ARG A 109 -23.56 0.35 11.76
C ARG A 109 -22.46 -0.50 12.41
N PHE A 110 -21.22 -0.35 11.99
CA PHE A 110 -20.07 -1.06 12.57
C PHE A 110 -19.37 -0.29 13.69
N LEU A 111 -19.79 0.93 13.98
CA LEU A 111 -19.17 1.76 15.00
C LEU A 111 -19.52 1.25 16.41
N GLY A 112 -18.50 1.12 17.27
CA GLY A 112 -18.68 0.70 18.65
C GLY A 112 -18.94 1.86 19.61
N ALA A 113 -18.03 2.83 19.61
CA ALA A 113 -18.05 4.01 20.48
C ALA A 113 -17.43 5.19 19.75
N THR A 114 -17.33 6.33 20.42
CA THR A 114 -16.53 7.46 19.97
C THR A 114 -15.08 7.04 19.76
N TYR A 115 -14.43 7.60 18.77
CA TYR A 115 -13.05 7.30 18.41
C TYR A 115 -12.26 8.58 18.15
N ASP A 116 -10.93 8.47 18.21
CA ASP A 116 -10.05 9.58 17.83
C ASP A 116 -10.02 9.75 16.30
N ALA A 117 -10.62 10.83 15.81
CA ALA A 117 -10.68 11.16 14.40
C ALA A 117 -9.41 11.85 13.86
N THR A 118 -8.38 12.07 14.68
CA THR A 118 -7.16 12.81 14.28
C THR A 118 -6.52 12.20 13.03
N GLY A 119 -6.48 10.85 12.92
CA GLY A 119 -5.95 10.16 11.74
C GLY A 119 -6.73 10.49 10.45
N LEU A 120 -8.05 10.62 10.53
CA LEU A 120 -8.89 10.97 9.39
C LEU A 120 -8.71 12.44 8.96
N TYR A 121 -8.61 13.37 9.91
CA TYR A 121 -8.30 14.77 9.60
C TYR A 121 -6.95 14.91 8.91
N ARG A 122 -5.93 14.21 9.40
CA ARG A 122 -4.60 14.19 8.77
C ARG A 122 -4.65 13.57 7.39
N PHE A 123 -5.38 12.45 7.21
CA PHE A 123 -5.57 11.83 5.90
C PHE A 123 -6.20 12.83 4.92
N ASN A 124 -7.29 13.48 5.28
CA ASN A 124 -7.98 14.45 4.44
C ASN A 124 -7.07 15.64 4.08
N ALA A 125 -6.29 16.16 5.03
CA ALA A 125 -5.34 17.24 4.79
C ALA A 125 -4.25 16.85 3.77
N VAL A 126 -3.72 15.63 3.87
CA VAL A 126 -2.74 15.11 2.90
C VAL A 126 -3.38 14.95 1.52
N GLN A 127 -4.60 14.41 1.43
CA GLN A 127 -5.29 14.27 0.14
C GLN A 127 -5.58 15.63 -0.50
N ALA A 128 -6.00 16.62 0.27
CA ALA A 128 -6.20 17.98 -0.21
C ALA A 128 -4.89 18.58 -0.75
N MET A 129 -3.79 18.44 -0.01
CA MET A 129 -2.47 18.90 -0.45
C MET A 129 -2.04 18.24 -1.77
N LEU A 130 -2.25 16.93 -1.91
CA LEU A 130 -1.89 16.23 -3.15
C LEU A 130 -2.70 16.72 -4.34
N LEU A 131 -4.00 16.96 -4.15
CA LEU A 131 -4.88 17.54 -5.18
C LEU A 131 -4.42 18.95 -5.58
N ASP A 132 -4.14 19.81 -4.61
CA ASP A 132 -3.67 21.19 -4.86
C ASP A 132 -2.35 21.22 -5.64
N GLN A 133 -1.52 20.21 -5.50
CA GLN A 133 -0.25 20.05 -6.21
C GLN A 133 -0.36 19.24 -7.51
N ALA A 134 -1.56 18.84 -7.93
CA ALA A 134 -1.81 17.95 -9.08
C ALA A 134 -1.03 16.60 -8.98
N LEU A 135 -0.85 16.11 -7.76
CA LEU A 135 -0.15 14.85 -7.46
C LEU A 135 -1.17 13.73 -7.24
N ASP A 136 -1.90 13.37 -8.29
CA ASP A 136 -2.75 12.19 -8.25
C ASP A 136 -1.95 10.88 -8.28
N THR A 137 -2.62 9.75 -8.03
CA THR A 137 -1.95 8.43 -8.02
C THR A 137 -1.26 8.09 -9.36
N PRO A 138 -1.84 8.37 -10.54
CA PRO A 138 -1.15 8.22 -11.82
C PRO A 138 0.16 9.02 -11.92
N ALA A 139 0.15 10.31 -11.61
CA ALA A 139 1.33 11.17 -11.68
C ALA A 139 2.45 10.69 -10.75
N ILE A 140 2.10 10.32 -9.52
CA ILE A 140 3.06 9.78 -8.56
C ILE A 140 3.62 8.43 -9.03
N THR A 141 2.78 7.58 -9.64
CA THR A 141 3.21 6.28 -10.17
C THR A 141 4.20 6.44 -11.32
N GLU A 142 3.96 7.37 -12.24
CA GLU A 142 4.86 7.66 -13.36
C GLU A 142 6.23 8.14 -12.86
N ARG A 143 6.23 9.06 -11.87
CA ARG A 143 7.47 9.52 -11.23
C ARG A 143 8.24 8.37 -10.58
N ALA A 144 7.57 7.52 -9.81
CA ALA A 144 8.20 6.37 -9.16
C ALA A 144 8.72 5.35 -10.18
N ALA A 145 8.00 5.13 -11.28
CA ALA A 145 8.42 4.25 -12.36
C ALA A 145 9.69 4.75 -13.06
N THR A 146 9.81 6.07 -13.26
CA THR A 146 11.03 6.69 -13.82
C THR A 146 12.24 6.44 -12.92
N LEU A 147 12.12 6.71 -11.61
CA LEU A 147 13.20 6.50 -10.65
C LEU A 147 13.58 5.01 -10.54
N ARG A 148 12.59 4.14 -10.58
CA ARG A 148 12.82 2.70 -10.59
C ARG A 148 13.58 2.24 -11.82
N ALA A 149 13.19 2.70 -13.03
CA ALA A 149 13.87 2.34 -14.26
C ALA A 149 15.34 2.78 -14.23
N MET A 150 15.62 4.00 -13.77
CA MET A 150 17.01 4.47 -13.58
C MET A 150 17.79 3.59 -12.62
N MET A 151 17.18 3.15 -11.52
CA MET A 151 17.83 2.27 -10.55
C MET A 151 18.06 0.87 -11.12
N ASP A 152 17.10 0.31 -11.85
CA ASP A 152 17.25 -0.98 -12.54
C ASP A 152 18.44 -0.94 -13.54
N ASP A 153 18.54 0.13 -14.33
CA ASP A 153 19.63 0.33 -15.29
C ASP A 153 20.98 0.50 -14.58
N ALA A 154 21.02 1.28 -13.49
CA ALA A 154 22.24 1.49 -12.70
C ALA A 154 22.76 0.19 -12.07
N ILE A 155 21.88 -0.68 -11.60
CA ILE A 155 22.24 -1.99 -11.07
C ILE A 155 22.75 -2.90 -12.21
N ALA A 156 22.02 -2.96 -13.31
CA ALA A 156 22.37 -3.82 -14.46
C ALA A 156 23.71 -3.43 -15.09
N SER A 157 23.99 -2.13 -15.24
CA SER A 157 25.27 -1.63 -15.75
C SER A 157 26.44 -1.79 -14.79
N GLY A 158 26.15 -1.93 -13.48
CA GLY A 158 27.15 -1.92 -12.40
C GLY A 158 27.48 -0.50 -11.91
N GLU A 159 26.73 0.50 -12.33
CA GLU A 159 26.84 1.87 -11.82
C GLU A 159 26.52 1.95 -10.33
N ALA A 160 25.60 1.12 -9.83
CA ALA A 160 25.28 1.00 -8.42
C ALA A 160 26.28 0.12 -7.61
N GLY A 161 27.37 -0.35 -8.23
CA GLY A 161 28.41 -1.16 -7.60
C GLY A 161 28.37 -2.63 -8.00
N ALA A 162 29.53 -3.29 -7.88
CA ALA A 162 29.70 -4.70 -8.20
C ALA A 162 28.90 -5.60 -7.24
N THR A 163 28.72 -5.17 -6.00
CA THR A 163 28.01 -5.91 -4.95
C THR A 163 26.51 -5.96 -5.23
N LEU A 164 25.86 -4.82 -5.48
CA LEU A 164 24.42 -4.81 -5.81
C LEU A 164 24.10 -5.52 -7.14
N ARG A 165 25.03 -5.48 -8.10
CA ARG A 165 24.89 -6.20 -9.38
C ARG A 165 24.78 -7.73 -9.22
N LYS A 166 25.25 -8.30 -8.09
CA LYS A 166 25.15 -9.75 -7.82
C LYS A 166 23.76 -10.17 -7.36
N ALA A 167 22.93 -9.21 -6.95
CA ALA A 167 21.59 -9.52 -6.49
C ALA A 167 20.66 -9.92 -7.63
N GLU A 168 19.74 -10.82 -7.37
CA GLU A 168 18.60 -11.11 -8.24
C GLU A 168 17.57 -9.98 -8.10
N VAL A 169 17.36 -9.21 -9.18
CA VAL A 169 16.25 -8.26 -9.25
C VAL A 169 14.95 -9.04 -9.38
N LEU A 170 14.06 -8.90 -8.39
CA LEU A 170 12.76 -9.54 -8.47
C LEU A 170 11.86 -8.77 -9.43
N HIS A 171 11.34 -9.47 -10.44
CA HIS A 171 10.48 -8.90 -11.49
C HIS A 171 11.06 -7.68 -12.23
N PRO A 172 12.28 -7.80 -12.82
CA PRO A 172 12.95 -6.69 -13.49
C PRO A 172 12.16 -6.15 -14.70
N ASN A 173 11.40 -7.00 -15.35
CA ASN A 173 10.62 -6.69 -16.55
C ASN A 173 9.11 -6.64 -16.30
N ALA A 174 8.66 -6.49 -15.05
CA ALA A 174 7.25 -6.43 -14.77
C ALA A 174 6.61 -5.22 -15.47
N ARG A 175 5.60 -5.47 -16.27
CA ARG A 175 4.86 -4.44 -17.01
C ARG A 175 3.71 -3.89 -16.17
N GLY A 176 3.43 -2.61 -16.36
CA GLY A 176 2.31 -1.93 -15.70
C GLY A 176 2.61 -1.48 -14.26
N PRO A 177 1.61 -1.00 -13.55
CA PRO A 177 1.76 -0.47 -12.20
C PRO A 177 2.25 -1.52 -11.21
N GLN A 178 3.15 -1.11 -10.31
CA GLN A 178 3.75 -1.96 -9.28
C GLN A 178 3.88 -1.19 -7.98
N ALA A 179 4.21 -1.89 -6.89
CA ALA A 179 4.58 -1.22 -5.64
C ALA A 179 5.79 -0.30 -5.85
N ARG A 180 5.85 0.78 -5.09
CA ARG A 180 6.89 1.82 -5.22
C ARG A 180 8.20 1.41 -4.54
N PHE A 181 8.66 0.20 -4.80
CA PHE A 181 9.97 -0.28 -4.35
C PHE A 181 10.52 -1.32 -5.29
N LEU A 182 11.84 -1.38 -5.36
CA LEU A 182 12.61 -2.42 -6.02
C LEU A 182 13.04 -3.46 -4.99
N SER A 183 12.92 -4.73 -5.32
CA SER A 183 13.33 -5.86 -4.47
C SER A 183 14.53 -6.58 -5.06
N LEU A 184 15.59 -6.66 -4.29
CA LEU A 184 16.85 -7.32 -4.63
C LEU A 184 17.05 -8.52 -3.70
N ARG A 185 17.12 -9.73 -4.24
CA ARG A 185 17.39 -10.93 -3.45
C ARG A 185 18.89 -11.21 -3.36
N HIS A 186 19.39 -11.31 -2.14
CA HIS A 186 20.75 -11.73 -1.85
C HIS A 186 20.87 -12.19 -0.39
N PRO A 187 21.68 -13.23 -0.06
CA PRO A 187 21.85 -13.66 1.32
C PRO A 187 22.29 -12.55 2.29
N ASP A 188 23.07 -11.60 1.81
CA ASP A 188 23.60 -10.48 2.61
C ASP A 188 22.65 -9.26 2.69
N ALA A 189 21.40 -9.35 2.25
CA ALA A 189 20.46 -8.22 2.20
C ALA A 189 20.36 -7.46 3.54
N VAL A 190 20.33 -8.18 4.66
CA VAL A 190 20.29 -7.57 6.01
C VAL A 190 21.59 -6.82 6.33
N ALA A 191 22.74 -7.38 5.98
CA ALA A 191 24.03 -6.72 6.16
C ALA A 191 24.14 -5.47 5.27
N TRP A 192 23.70 -5.54 4.03
CA TRP A 192 23.65 -4.39 3.12
C TRP A 192 22.77 -3.26 3.65
N LYS A 193 21.58 -3.60 4.16
CA LYS A 193 20.71 -2.61 4.83
C LYS A 193 21.46 -1.90 5.97
N ALA A 194 22.18 -2.64 6.80
CA ALA A 194 22.91 -2.06 7.93
C ALA A 194 24.05 -1.13 7.46
N ALA A 195 24.81 -1.54 6.44
CA ALA A 195 25.88 -0.72 5.85
C ALA A 195 25.33 0.56 5.22
N LEU A 196 24.24 0.48 4.46
CA LEU A 196 23.56 1.63 3.87
C LEU A 196 23.01 2.58 4.94
N MET A 197 22.43 2.05 6.02
CA MET A 197 21.94 2.85 7.14
C MET A 197 23.07 3.66 7.80
N ASN A 198 24.26 3.09 7.95
CA ASN A 198 25.43 3.81 8.48
C ASN A 198 25.90 4.93 7.55
N ALA A 199 25.54 4.90 6.29
CA ALA A 199 25.76 5.96 5.31
C ALA A 199 24.54 6.90 5.15
N ASN A 200 23.59 6.89 6.10
CA ASN A 200 22.34 7.66 6.08
C ASN A 200 21.40 7.30 4.92
N ILE A 201 21.51 6.11 4.37
CA ILE A 201 20.57 5.61 3.34
C ILE A 201 19.60 4.65 4.00
N VAL A 202 18.34 5.05 4.08
CA VAL A 202 17.29 4.24 4.69
C VAL A 202 16.71 3.31 3.64
N THR A 203 16.96 2.02 3.81
CA THR A 203 16.33 0.93 3.04
C THR A 203 15.64 -0.03 3.98
N ASP A 204 14.89 -0.99 3.45
CA ASP A 204 14.31 -2.06 4.25
C ASP A 204 14.86 -3.42 3.79
N ALA A 205 14.94 -4.37 4.72
CA ALA A 205 15.30 -5.75 4.39
C ALA A 205 14.36 -6.72 5.07
N ARG A 206 13.98 -7.77 4.33
CA ARG A 206 13.17 -8.87 4.82
C ARG A 206 13.83 -10.18 4.41
N ASP A 207 14.34 -10.89 5.38
CA ASP A 207 15.12 -12.11 5.17
C ASP A 207 16.27 -11.86 4.16
N ASP A 208 16.20 -12.46 2.98
CA ASP A 208 17.17 -12.39 1.89
C ASP A 208 16.83 -11.27 0.85
N ILE A 209 15.91 -10.37 1.15
CA ILE A 209 15.47 -9.34 0.21
C ILE A 209 15.75 -7.94 0.75
N LEU A 210 16.57 -7.16 0.04
CA LEU A 210 16.70 -5.72 0.21
C LEU A 210 15.63 -5.02 -0.61
N ARG A 211 14.94 -4.03 -0.02
CA ARG A 211 13.93 -3.20 -0.71
C ARG A 211 14.38 -1.76 -0.75
N ILE A 212 14.43 -1.20 -1.95
CA ILE A 212 14.74 0.20 -2.22
C ILE A 212 13.44 0.89 -2.60
N GLY A 213 12.97 1.82 -1.77
CA GLY A 213 11.70 2.51 -1.96
C GLY A 213 11.83 3.79 -2.78
N PHE A 214 10.77 4.12 -3.53
CA PHE A 214 10.66 5.34 -4.33
C PHE A 214 9.52 6.20 -3.80
N GLY A 215 9.88 7.34 -3.18
CA GLY A 215 8.95 8.31 -2.63
C GLY A 215 8.68 9.45 -3.61
N LEU A 216 7.57 10.16 -3.41
CA LEU A 216 7.23 11.32 -4.24
C LEU A 216 8.18 12.52 -4.03
N TYR A 217 8.89 12.55 -2.90
CA TYR A 217 9.86 13.60 -2.53
C TYR A 217 11.25 13.41 -3.16
N GLN A 218 11.50 12.25 -3.77
CA GLN A 218 12.75 11.95 -4.47
C GLN A 218 12.71 12.46 -5.91
N ASP A 219 13.89 12.74 -6.45
CA ASP A 219 14.08 13.12 -7.86
C ASP A 219 15.18 12.29 -8.54
N GLN A 220 15.44 12.59 -9.80
CA GLN A 220 16.39 11.84 -10.61
C GLN A 220 17.84 11.93 -10.09
N THR A 221 18.18 12.95 -9.30
CA THR A 221 19.52 13.12 -8.71
C THR A 221 19.77 12.19 -7.53
N ASP A 222 18.70 11.68 -6.90
CA ASP A 222 18.81 10.73 -5.79
C ASP A 222 19.34 9.36 -6.23
N VAL A 223 19.09 8.95 -7.48
CA VAL A 223 19.55 7.65 -7.97
C VAL A 223 21.08 7.60 -8.11
N PRO A 224 21.76 8.54 -8.80
CA PRO A 224 23.24 8.58 -8.79
C PRO A 224 23.82 8.73 -7.38
N ALA A 225 23.22 9.58 -6.53
CA ALA A 225 23.68 9.75 -5.16
C ALA A 225 23.60 8.45 -4.36
N PHE A 226 22.53 7.67 -4.52
CA PHE A 226 22.43 6.32 -3.95
C PHE A 226 23.52 5.40 -4.49
N CYS A 227 23.76 5.40 -5.82
CA CYS A 227 24.76 4.55 -6.46
C CYS A 227 26.18 4.82 -5.90
N ASP A 228 26.56 6.10 -5.81
CA ASP A 228 27.87 6.49 -5.28
C ASP A 228 28.05 6.08 -3.83
N ALA A 229 27.01 6.26 -3.01
CA ALA A 229 27.06 5.86 -1.62
C ALA A 229 27.05 4.33 -1.46
N ALA A 230 26.26 3.60 -2.25
CA ALA A 230 26.21 2.15 -2.23
C ALA A 230 27.58 1.52 -2.58
N LYS A 231 28.22 1.99 -3.66
CA LYS A 231 29.60 1.59 -4.00
C LYS A 231 30.55 1.77 -2.84
N LYS A 232 30.53 2.95 -2.22
CA LYS A 232 31.47 3.30 -1.16
C LYS A 232 31.37 2.38 0.07
N VAL A 233 30.17 1.86 0.37
CA VAL A 233 29.92 1.10 1.61
C VAL A 233 29.71 -0.40 1.40
N LEU A 234 29.45 -0.85 0.17
CA LEU A 234 29.17 -2.25 -0.14
C LEU A 234 30.29 -2.92 -0.95
N ASP A 235 31.02 -2.19 -1.80
CA ASP A 235 32.16 -2.69 -2.58
C ASP A 235 33.47 -2.56 -1.80
#